data_851a45e87b58b88e5878d0cc3123d73f
#
_entry.id   851a45e87b58b88e5878d0cc3123d73f
#
_cell.length_a   1.000
_cell.length_b   1.000
_cell.length_c   1.000
_cell.angle_alpha   90.00
_cell.angle_beta   90.00
_cell.angle_gamma   90.00
#
_symmetry.space_group_name_H-M   'P 1'
#
loop_
_entity.id
_entity.type
_entity.pdbx_description
1 polymer ?
#
loop_
_entity_poly.entity_id
_entity_poly.type
_entity_poly.pdbx_seq_one_letter_code
_entity_poly.pdbx_strand_id
1 'polypeptide(L)'
;MTLTSSLKPHIVTLGTAGGPRWWAAADSGERTGIATAVVVGEAFYLVDFGQGAGRRLSQSGLELKDLRALFITHLHSDHVYDLAGLGIFGLYALADRTHNPVRIIGPGNRGELPPVSPRAVVDPLPLAPENPTPGTRQMFEQLMAAHATDLNDRILDSLRPSPLDIFKAEDIRIPAQTGYHPNNNPTPDMEPFEIYRDELVTVTAILVEHPPVAPAFAFRFDTAEGSVTISGDTAYTENMITLAHGTDLLLHEAIDFDWVESLYADKTDDGSRAARDHHYKSHTSVREAAKLADAAGAKHLALHHLVPGHAPASVWLEAEEHFTGKFTVPNDLDVIPFARQR
;
A
#
# COMPACT_ATOMS: atom_id res chain seq x y z
N MET A 1 -35.34 -8.28 18.64
CA MET A 1 -34.30 -9.13 18.06
C MET A 1 -33.95 -8.53 16.72
N THR A 2 -33.02 -7.60 16.67
CA THR A 2 -32.47 -7.03 15.45
C THR A 2 -31.40 -8.01 14.95
N LEU A 3 -31.70 -8.70 13.86
CA LEU A 3 -30.72 -9.46 13.12
C LEU A 3 -29.74 -8.46 12.53
N THR A 4 -28.64 -8.19 13.23
CA THR A 4 -27.46 -7.63 12.62
C THR A 4 -26.95 -8.69 11.64
N SER A 5 -27.31 -8.54 10.37
CA SER A 5 -26.64 -9.23 9.26
C SER A 5 -25.16 -8.85 9.40
N SER A 6 -24.32 -9.79 9.87
CA SER A 6 -22.88 -9.56 9.89
C SER A 6 -22.47 -9.29 8.44
N LEU A 7 -22.02 -8.06 8.18
CA LEU A 7 -21.49 -7.70 6.88
C LEU A 7 -20.35 -8.67 6.57
N LYS A 8 -20.44 -9.38 5.44
CA LYS A 8 -19.37 -10.28 5.00
C LYS A 8 -18.08 -9.50 4.84
N PRO A 9 -16.91 -10.09 5.12
CA PRO A 9 -15.65 -9.42 4.93
C PRO A 9 -15.51 -8.94 3.47
N HIS A 10 -15.09 -7.68 3.34
CA HIS A 10 -14.93 -7.02 2.04
C HIS A 10 -13.82 -5.98 2.11
N ILE A 11 -13.35 -5.55 0.94
CA ILE A 11 -12.51 -4.36 0.84
C ILE A 11 -13.32 -3.17 0.34
N VAL A 12 -12.86 -1.97 0.69
CA VAL A 12 -13.24 -0.72 0.04
C VAL A 12 -11.98 -0.12 -0.56
N THR A 13 -11.98 0.09 -1.88
CA THR A 13 -10.88 0.76 -2.57
C THR A 13 -11.00 2.27 -2.34
N LEU A 14 -10.26 2.82 -1.38
CA LEU A 14 -10.29 4.26 -1.10
C LEU A 14 -9.58 5.06 -2.19
N GLY A 15 -8.54 4.49 -2.80
CA GLY A 15 -7.85 5.03 -3.95
C GLY A 15 -7.23 3.92 -4.77
N THR A 16 -7.22 4.07 -6.10
CA THR A 16 -6.85 3.02 -7.04
C THR A 16 -5.75 3.42 -8.03
N ALA A 17 -5.28 4.67 -8.01
CA ALA A 17 -4.18 5.12 -8.85
C ALA A 17 -2.84 4.96 -8.16
N GLY A 18 -1.81 4.61 -8.94
CA GLY A 18 -0.42 4.55 -8.52
C GLY A 18 0.41 5.72 -9.02
N GLY A 19 1.60 5.87 -8.42
CA GLY A 19 2.59 6.89 -8.73
C GLY A 19 2.31 8.26 -8.10
N PRO A 20 3.38 9.04 -7.85
CA PRO A 20 3.29 10.34 -7.19
C PRO A 20 2.82 11.44 -8.17
N ARG A 21 1.63 11.28 -8.73
CA ARG A 21 1.06 12.19 -9.73
C ARG A 21 -0.39 12.52 -9.40
N TRP A 22 -0.82 13.72 -9.78
CA TRP A 22 -2.23 14.08 -9.85
C TRP A 22 -2.72 13.72 -11.26
N TRP A 23 -3.41 12.58 -11.35
CA TRP A 23 -3.93 12.10 -12.61
C TRP A 23 -5.12 12.94 -13.05
N ALA A 24 -5.19 13.24 -14.34
CA ALA A 24 -6.40 13.84 -14.92
C ALA A 24 -7.56 12.85 -14.80
N ALA A 25 -8.79 13.37 -14.72
CA ALA A 25 -9.97 12.52 -14.79
C ALA A 25 -10.00 11.76 -16.11
N ALA A 26 -10.39 10.48 -16.06
CA ALA A 26 -10.61 9.61 -17.20
C ALA A 26 -12.12 9.38 -17.39
N ASP A 27 -12.51 8.63 -18.42
CA ASP A 27 -13.91 8.21 -18.64
C ASP A 27 -14.44 7.39 -17.45
N SER A 28 -13.55 6.69 -16.71
CA SER A 28 -13.85 5.94 -15.48
C SER A 28 -14.01 6.83 -14.23
N GLY A 29 -13.82 8.13 -14.35
CA GLY A 29 -13.81 9.08 -13.24
C GLY A 29 -12.41 9.44 -12.75
N GLU A 30 -12.37 10.17 -11.63
CA GLU A 30 -11.14 10.59 -10.98
C GLU A 30 -10.67 9.50 -9.99
N ARG A 31 -9.42 9.07 -10.14
CA ARG A 31 -8.76 8.14 -9.22
C ARG A 31 -7.82 8.90 -8.29
N THR A 32 -7.87 8.59 -7.00
CA THR A 32 -6.95 9.11 -5.99
C THR A 32 -5.80 8.14 -5.74
N GLY A 33 -4.77 8.59 -5.02
CA GLY A 33 -3.61 7.77 -4.66
C GLY A 33 -4.01 6.53 -3.85
N ILE A 34 -3.19 5.51 -3.99
CA ILE A 34 -3.46 4.16 -3.46
C ILE A 34 -3.82 4.15 -1.97
N ALA A 35 -4.94 3.55 -1.65
CA ALA A 35 -5.35 3.22 -0.29
C ALA A 35 -6.49 2.18 -0.32
N THR A 36 -6.43 1.21 0.56
CA THR A 36 -7.43 0.14 0.66
C THR A 36 -7.87 -0.04 2.10
N ALA A 37 -9.19 -0.14 2.34
CA ALA A 37 -9.74 -0.56 3.62
C ALA A 37 -10.16 -2.03 3.55
N VAL A 38 -9.65 -2.86 4.46
CA VAL A 38 -10.08 -4.24 4.69
C VAL A 38 -11.08 -4.23 5.83
N VAL A 39 -12.34 -4.54 5.55
CA VAL A 39 -13.46 -4.44 6.50
C VAL A 39 -13.88 -5.82 6.96
N VAL A 40 -13.91 -6.03 8.29
CA VAL A 40 -14.31 -7.29 8.92
C VAL A 40 -15.27 -6.98 10.07
N GLY A 41 -16.54 -7.31 9.90
CA GLY A 41 -17.60 -6.88 10.82
C GLY A 41 -17.75 -5.36 10.84
N GLU A 42 -17.62 -4.76 12.02
CA GLU A 42 -17.65 -3.29 12.19
C GLU A 42 -16.25 -2.68 12.13
N ALA A 43 -15.20 -3.48 12.27
CA ALA A 43 -13.82 -3.02 12.26
C ALA A 43 -13.25 -2.93 10.84
N PHE A 44 -12.26 -2.07 10.67
CA PHE A 44 -11.48 -2.05 9.43
C PHE A 44 -10.00 -1.80 9.68
N TYR A 45 -9.21 -2.18 8.68
CA TYR A 45 -7.77 -2.04 8.60
C TYR A 45 -7.43 -1.30 7.31
N LEU A 46 -6.45 -0.41 7.35
CA LEU A 46 -5.99 0.30 6.16
C LEU A 46 -4.70 -0.34 5.62
N VAL A 47 -4.56 -0.37 4.31
CA VAL A 47 -3.30 -0.68 3.62
C VAL A 47 -2.98 0.50 2.73
N ASP A 48 -1.85 1.13 3.00
CA ASP A 48 -1.39 2.38 2.43
C ASP A 48 -2.34 3.56 2.66
N PHE A 49 -1.84 4.77 2.49
CA PHE A 49 -2.63 5.98 2.70
C PHE A 49 -2.11 7.11 1.82
N GLY A 50 -2.27 6.93 0.51
CA GLY A 50 -1.82 7.84 -0.53
C GLY A 50 -2.62 9.13 -0.61
N GLN A 51 -2.30 9.96 -1.59
CA GLN A 51 -2.90 11.27 -1.76
C GLN A 51 -4.41 11.18 -2.03
N GLY A 52 -5.20 11.86 -1.22
CA GLY A 52 -6.67 11.87 -1.28
C GLY A 52 -7.35 10.78 -0.46
N ALA A 53 -6.60 9.83 0.12
CA ALA A 53 -7.13 8.72 0.91
C ALA A 53 -7.98 9.18 2.10
N GLY A 54 -7.57 10.23 2.81
CA GLY A 54 -8.34 10.80 3.91
C GLY A 54 -9.70 11.33 3.46
N ARG A 55 -9.78 11.95 2.28
CA ARG A 55 -11.05 12.41 1.71
C ARG A 55 -11.93 11.24 1.31
N ARG A 56 -11.36 10.22 0.66
CA ARG A 56 -12.11 9.01 0.26
C ARG A 56 -12.58 8.21 1.47
N LEU A 57 -11.78 8.12 2.54
CA LEU A 57 -12.21 7.50 3.79
C LEU A 57 -13.46 8.20 4.36
N SER A 58 -13.49 9.53 4.35
CA SER A 58 -14.68 10.27 4.80
C SER A 58 -15.91 10.08 3.90
N GLN A 59 -15.73 9.67 2.64
CA GLN A 59 -16.81 9.42 1.68
C GLN A 59 -17.28 7.96 1.69
N SER A 60 -16.46 7.03 2.18
CA SER A 60 -16.75 5.60 2.19
C SER A 60 -17.85 5.19 3.17
N GLY A 61 -18.16 6.04 4.15
CA GLY A 61 -19.05 5.72 5.25
C GLY A 61 -18.41 4.94 6.40
N LEU A 62 -17.11 4.61 6.30
CA LEU A 62 -16.36 4.01 7.40
C LEU A 62 -16.08 5.07 8.48
N GLU A 63 -16.32 4.72 9.73
CA GLU A 63 -16.07 5.63 10.84
C GLU A 63 -14.67 5.41 11.42
N LEU A 64 -13.86 6.45 11.49
CA LEU A 64 -12.45 6.36 11.90
C LEU A 64 -12.28 5.72 13.30
N LYS A 65 -13.28 5.83 14.19
CA LYS A 65 -13.26 5.16 15.51
C LYS A 65 -13.10 3.62 15.41
N ASP A 66 -13.51 3.02 14.29
CA ASP A 66 -13.51 1.58 14.07
C ASP A 66 -12.20 1.09 13.40
N LEU A 67 -11.27 2.02 13.10
CA LEU A 67 -9.93 1.69 12.59
C LEU A 67 -9.12 0.96 13.66
N ARG A 68 -8.59 -0.23 13.32
CA ARG A 68 -7.76 -1.06 14.20
C ARG A 68 -6.26 -0.86 13.96
N ALA A 69 -5.84 -0.93 12.71
CA ALA A 69 -4.45 -0.74 12.31
C ALA A 69 -4.34 -0.23 10.88
N LEU A 70 -3.19 0.37 10.57
CA LEU A 70 -2.79 0.76 9.23
C LEU A 70 -1.48 0.06 8.90
N PHE A 71 -1.40 -0.53 7.72
CA PHE A 71 -0.23 -1.22 7.18
C PHE A 71 0.32 -0.44 6.00
N ILE A 72 1.63 -0.27 5.95
CA ILE A 72 2.32 0.42 4.86
C ILE A 72 3.18 -0.60 4.13
N THR A 73 2.94 -0.73 2.82
CA THR A 73 3.65 -1.68 1.97
C THR A 73 5.10 -1.28 1.77
N HIS A 74 5.34 -0.03 1.45
CA HIS A 74 6.67 0.58 1.30
C HIS A 74 6.59 2.11 1.46
N LEU A 75 7.73 2.80 1.50
CA LEU A 75 7.79 4.21 1.88
C LEU A 75 7.90 5.18 0.69
N HIS A 76 7.39 4.82 -0.50
CA HIS A 76 7.18 5.81 -1.53
C HIS A 76 6.08 6.80 -1.13
N SER A 77 6.22 8.04 -1.58
CA SER A 77 5.35 9.14 -1.16
C SER A 77 3.88 8.94 -1.54
N ASP A 78 3.59 8.30 -2.65
CA ASP A 78 2.23 8.01 -3.10
C ASP A 78 1.49 6.99 -2.24
N HIS A 79 2.20 6.21 -1.40
CA HIS A 79 1.62 5.28 -0.43
C HIS A 79 1.41 5.88 0.97
N VAL A 80 2.01 7.03 1.27
CA VAL A 80 2.07 7.58 2.63
C VAL A 80 1.70 9.07 2.73
N TYR A 81 1.33 9.70 1.62
CA TYR A 81 1.19 11.16 1.54
C TYR A 81 0.16 11.73 2.53
N ASP A 82 -0.98 11.09 2.72
CA ASP A 82 -2.04 11.56 3.62
C ASP A 82 -1.85 11.16 5.10
N LEU A 83 -0.75 10.45 5.46
CA LEU A 83 -0.50 10.05 6.85
C LEU A 83 -0.44 11.23 7.82
N ALA A 84 0.09 12.36 7.40
CA ALA A 84 0.08 13.57 8.22
C ALA A 84 -1.35 14.01 8.53
N GLY A 85 -2.22 13.99 7.52
CA GLY A 85 -3.65 14.28 7.68
C GLY A 85 -4.34 13.31 8.63
N LEU A 86 -4.06 12.02 8.53
CA LEU A 86 -4.61 11.01 9.44
C LEU A 86 -4.20 11.29 10.90
N GLY A 87 -2.93 11.58 11.16
CA GLY A 87 -2.43 11.91 12.48
C GLY A 87 -3.06 13.17 13.07
N ILE A 88 -3.18 14.24 12.26
CA ILE A 88 -3.69 15.53 12.71
C ILE A 88 -5.22 15.50 12.89
N PHE A 89 -5.96 15.00 11.91
CA PHE A 89 -7.42 14.99 11.96
C PHE A 89 -7.99 13.86 12.81
N GLY A 90 -7.23 12.78 12.98
CA GLY A 90 -7.56 11.67 13.88
C GLY A 90 -7.70 12.09 15.35
N LEU A 91 -7.09 13.21 15.78
CA LEU A 91 -7.20 13.75 17.13
C LEU A 91 -8.64 13.92 17.60
N TYR A 92 -9.57 14.21 16.69
CA TYR A 92 -10.96 14.48 17.03
C TYR A 92 -11.80 13.20 17.11
N ALA A 93 -11.55 12.25 16.23
CA ALA A 93 -12.32 11.02 16.15
C ALA A 93 -11.78 9.91 17.06
N LEU A 94 -10.51 9.99 17.47
CA LEU A 94 -9.77 8.94 18.17
C LEU A 94 -9.24 9.38 19.55
N ALA A 95 -9.77 10.48 20.13
CA ALA A 95 -9.29 11.03 21.39
C ALA A 95 -9.27 9.97 22.53
N ASP A 96 -10.20 9.03 22.55
CA ASP A 96 -10.33 7.99 23.57
C ASP A 96 -9.39 6.78 23.33
N ARG A 97 -8.61 6.80 22.24
CA ARG A 97 -7.75 5.68 21.85
C ARG A 97 -6.37 5.67 22.52
N THR A 98 -6.07 6.61 23.43
CA THR A 98 -4.77 6.65 24.14
C THR A 98 -4.46 5.37 24.93
N HIS A 99 -5.46 4.61 25.36
CA HIS A 99 -5.29 3.32 26.04
C HIS A 99 -5.23 2.11 25.08
N ASN A 100 -5.66 2.31 23.85
CA ASN A 100 -5.63 1.29 22.79
C ASN A 100 -5.32 1.97 21.46
N PRO A 101 -4.07 2.44 21.26
CA PRO A 101 -3.69 3.21 20.10
C PRO A 101 -3.84 2.43 18.80
N VAL A 102 -4.16 3.14 17.72
CA VAL A 102 -4.13 2.60 16.36
C VAL A 102 -2.67 2.33 15.98
N ARG A 103 -2.36 1.11 15.59
CA ARG A 103 -1.00 0.75 15.15
C ARG A 103 -0.79 1.15 13.69
N ILE A 104 0.34 1.78 13.39
CA ILE A 104 0.82 2.04 12.03
C ILE A 104 2.05 1.15 11.83
N ILE A 105 1.92 0.11 11.00
CA ILE A 105 2.92 -0.95 10.85
C ILE A 105 3.46 -0.91 9.42
N GLY A 106 4.76 -0.75 9.25
CA GLY A 106 5.35 -0.66 7.92
C GLY A 106 6.87 -0.87 7.91
N PRO A 107 7.52 -0.59 6.78
CA PRO A 107 8.94 -0.82 6.62
C PRO A 107 9.80 -0.14 7.67
N GLY A 108 10.82 -0.85 8.17
CA GLY A 108 11.86 -0.29 9.02
C GLY A 108 12.86 0.56 8.23
N ASN A 109 13.78 1.20 8.98
CA ASN A 109 14.88 1.91 8.35
C ASN A 109 15.66 0.96 7.43
N ARG A 110 15.90 1.40 6.19
CA ARG A 110 16.66 0.65 5.20
C ARG A 110 18.10 0.37 5.67
N GLY A 111 18.70 1.29 6.42
CA GLY A 111 20.07 1.18 6.95
C GLY A 111 21.16 1.65 5.99
N GLU A 112 20.93 1.55 4.70
CA GLU A 112 21.88 1.95 3.65
C GLU A 112 21.14 2.73 2.55
N LEU A 113 21.82 3.65 1.88
CA LEU A 113 21.29 4.27 0.67
C LEU A 113 21.19 3.27 -0.47
N PRO A 114 20.20 3.42 -1.37
CA PRO A 114 20.19 2.65 -2.60
C PRO A 114 21.42 2.98 -3.45
N PRO A 115 21.85 2.04 -4.31
CA PRO A 115 22.92 2.32 -5.27
C PRO A 115 22.56 3.51 -6.15
N VAL A 116 23.54 4.37 -6.40
CA VAL A 116 23.38 5.45 -7.38
C VAL A 116 23.15 4.85 -8.77
N SER A 117 22.25 5.48 -9.54
CA SER A 117 22.01 5.04 -10.92
C SER A 117 23.32 4.97 -11.70
N PRO A 118 23.58 3.90 -12.46
CA PRO A 118 24.76 3.81 -13.32
C PRO A 118 24.79 4.86 -14.43
N ARG A 119 23.69 5.60 -14.63
CA ARG A 119 23.58 6.71 -15.57
C ARG A 119 23.94 8.08 -14.94
N ALA A 120 24.23 8.12 -13.64
CA ALA A 120 24.60 9.35 -12.97
C ALA A 120 25.99 9.82 -13.45
N VAL A 121 26.05 11.07 -13.90
CA VAL A 121 27.32 11.72 -14.29
C VAL A 121 28.09 12.21 -13.07
N VAL A 122 27.36 12.56 -12.02
CA VAL A 122 27.89 13.01 -10.71
C VAL A 122 27.06 12.34 -9.64
N ASP A 123 27.70 11.91 -8.55
CA ASP A 123 26.98 11.33 -7.42
C ASP A 123 26.04 12.38 -6.79
N PRO A 124 24.73 12.14 -6.77
CA PRO A 124 23.77 13.06 -6.17
C PRO A 124 23.92 13.08 -4.64
N LEU A 125 23.73 14.24 -4.04
CA LEU A 125 23.67 14.34 -2.59
C LEU A 125 22.29 13.88 -2.08
N PRO A 126 22.24 12.99 -1.10
CA PRO A 126 20.97 12.54 -0.54
C PRO A 126 20.32 13.64 0.32
N LEU A 127 19.00 13.61 0.39
CA LEU A 127 18.26 14.42 1.35
C LEU A 127 18.48 13.87 2.77
N ALA A 128 18.59 14.75 3.78
CA ALA A 128 18.77 14.41 5.18
C ALA A 128 19.92 13.41 5.41
N PRO A 129 21.17 13.76 5.09
CA PRO A 129 22.30 12.83 5.06
C PRO A 129 22.60 12.15 6.41
N GLU A 130 22.21 12.75 7.53
CA GLU A 130 22.37 12.17 8.87
C GLU A 130 21.42 10.98 9.12
N ASN A 131 20.30 10.92 8.42
CA ASN A 131 19.34 9.83 8.47
C ASN A 131 18.52 9.77 7.16
N PRO A 132 19.13 9.30 6.08
CA PRO A 132 18.55 9.42 4.74
C PRO A 132 17.43 8.40 4.44
N THR A 133 17.24 7.39 5.27
CA THR A 133 16.29 6.30 5.03
C THR A 133 15.46 5.96 6.28
N PRO A 134 14.73 6.94 6.87
CA PRO A 134 13.94 6.67 8.07
C PRO A 134 12.89 5.59 7.80
N GLY A 135 12.65 4.72 8.80
CA GLY A 135 11.54 3.76 8.78
C GLY A 135 10.20 4.41 9.12
N THR A 136 9.15 3.60 9.11
CA THR A 136 7.76 4.03 9.34
C THR A 136 7.59 4.79 10.64
N ARG A 137 8.16 4.27 11.74
CA ARG A 137 8.05 4.93 13.06
C ARG A 137 8.63 6.33 13.02
N GLN A 138 9.85 6.47 12.55
CA GLN A 138 10.53 7.77 12.55
C GLN A 138 9.92 8.73 11.53
N MET A 139 9.49 8.24 10.36
CA MET A 139 8.79 9.05 9.38
C MET A 139 7.51 9.66 9.98
N PHE A 140 6.68 8.86 10.67
CA PHE A 140 5.45 9.36 11.30
C PHE A 140 5.74 10.38 12.39
N GLU A 141 6.74 10.14 13.27
CA GLU A 141 7.20 11.09 14.28
C GLU A 141 7.64 12.43 13.64
N GLN A 142 8.37 12.37 12.52
CA GLN A 142 8.83 13.57 11.79
C GLN A 142 7.66 14.31 11.12
N LEU A 143 6.67 13.60 10.57
CA LEU A 143 5.46 14.21 10.02
C LEU A 143 4.69 14.98 11.11
N MET A 144 4.55 14.41 12.31
CA MET A 144 3.92 15.10 13.44
C MET A 144 4.75 16.30 13.89
N ALA A 145 6.07 16.15 13.96
CA ALA A 145 6.97 17.26 14.31
C ALA A 145 6.93 18.43 13.31
N ALA A 146 6.74 18.14 12.03
CA ALA A 146 6.58 19.18 11.00
C ALA A 146 5.33 20.05 11.23
N HIS A 147 4.32 19.53 11.94
CA HIS A 147 3.09 20.22 12.28
C HIS A 147 3.03 20.67 13.77
N ALA A 148 4.19 20.73 14.46
CA ALA A 148 4.24 21.00 15.89
C ALA A 148 3.56 22.30 16.31
N THR A 149 3.58 23.35 15.50
CA THR A 149 2.89 24.62 15.81
C THR A 149 1.41 24.39 16.06
N ASP A 150 0.69 23.80 15.10
CA ASP A 150 -0.74 23.51 15.21
C ASP A 150 -1.05 22.48 16.30
N LEU A 151 -0.24 21.40 16.37
CA LEU A 151 -0.45 20.32 17.33
C LEU A 151 -0.26 20.78 18.78
N ASN A 152 0.75 21.62 19.06
CA ASN A 152 0.96 22.17 20.38
C ASN A 152 -0.17 23.10 20.83
N ASP A 153 -0.73 23.92 19.93
CA ASP A 153 -1.90 24.73 20.24
C ASP A 153 -3.07 23.85 20.69
N ARG A 154 -3.32 22.74 19.98
CA ARG A 154 -4.40 21.80 20.33
C ARG A 154 -4.16 21.04 21.62
N ILE A 155 -2.91 20.66 21.90
CA ILE A 155 -2.52 19.96 23.13
C ILE A 155 -2.62 20.91 24.34
N LEU A 156 -2.09 22.12 24.21
CA LEU A 156 -1.94 23.05 25.34
C LEU A 156 -3.21 23.84 25.63
N ASP A 157 -3.94 24.28 24.60
CA ASP A 157 -5.14 25.09 24.73
C ASP A 157 -6.41 24.23 24.83
N SER A 158 -6.58 23.31 23.88
CA SER A 158 -7.81 22.51 23.77
C SER A 158 -7.70 21.15 24.47
N LEU A 159 -6.59 20.87 25.16
CA LEU A 159 -6.30 19.67 25.94
C LEU A 159 -6.54 18.36 25.14
N ARG A 160 -6.20 18.38 23.85
CA ARG A 160 -6.25 17.18 23.03
C ARG A 160 -5.05 16.28 23.33
N PRO A 161 -5.21 14.96 23.26
CA PRO A 161 -4.06 14.05 23.34
C PRO A 161 -3.09 14.27 22.18
N SER A 162 -1.83 13.91 22.39
CA SER A 162 -0.85 13.90 21.31
C SER A 162 -1.23 12.87 20.22
N PRO A 163 -1.04 13.16 18.92
CA PRO A 163 -1.16 12.13 17.89
C PRO A 163 -0.27 10.91 18.16
N LEU A 164 0.87 11.10 18.82
CA LEU A 164 1.80 10.01 19.16
C LEU A 164 1.30 9.13 20.33
N ASP A 165 0.26 9.55 21.04
CA ASP A 165 -0.43 8.73 22.04
C ASP A 165 -1.58 7.93 21.41
N ILE A 166 -2.21 8.49 20.37
CA ILE A 166 -3.34 7.88 19.63
C ILE A 166 -2.86 6.87 18.61
N PHE A 167 -1.75 7.18 17.94
CA PHE A 167 -1.14 6.33 16.92
C PHE A 167 0.20 5.80 17.41
N LYS A 168 0.42 4.49 17.20
CA LYS A 168 1.68 3.83 17.50
C LYS A 168 2.32 3.34 16.22
N ALA A 169 3.27 4.10 15.71
CA ALA A 169 4.01 3.70 14.51
C ALA A 169 5.12 2.70 14.87
N GLU A 170 5.24 1.63 14.11
CA GLU A 170 6.13 0.51 14.35
C GLU A 170 6.78 0.03 13.05
N ASP A 171 8.05 -0.33 13.15
CA ASP A 171 8.83 -0.87 12.05
C ASP A 171 8.70 -2.40 12.01
N ILE A 172 8.36 -2.96 10.86
CA ILE A 172 8.32 -4.42 10.62
C ILE A 172 9.74 -4.97 10.81
N ARG A 173 9.85 -6.00 11.64
CA ARG A 173 11.10 -6.74 11.85
C ARG A 173 11.16 -7.92 10.90
N ILE A 174 11.99 -7.83 9.88
CA ILE A 174 12.25 -8.93 8.95
C ILE A 174 12.99 -10.05 9.72
N PRO A 175 12.54 -11.31 9.62
CA PRO A 175 13.20 -12.42 10.29
C PRO A 175 14.66 -12.58 9.82
N ALA A 176 15.61 -12.62 10.75
CA ALA A 176 17.06 -12.60 10.43
C ALA A 176 17.51 -13.79 9.55
N GLN A 177 16.82 -14.93 9.66
CA GLN A 177 17.14 -16.14 8.87
C GLN A 177 16.83 -16.01 7.39
N THR A 178 16.11 -14.98 6.94
CA THR A 178 15.83 -14.76 5.52
C THR A 178 17.05 -14.36 4.71
N GLY A 179 18.09 -13.82 5.37
CA GLY A 179 19.24 -13.26 4.70
C GLY A 179 18.96 -11.96 3.94
N TYR A 180 17.86 -11.26 4.30
CA TYR A 180 17.53 -9.96 3.72
C TYR A 180 18.70 -8.97 3.82
N HIS A 181 18.95 -8.28 2.72
CA HIS A 181 19.88 -7.15 2.66
C HIS A 181 19.36 -6.13 1.63
N PRO A 182 19.22 -4.83 1.99
CA PRO A 182 18.50 -3.86 1.16
C PRO A 182 19.08 -3.64 -0.24
N ASN A 183 20.40 -3.85 -0.42
CA ASN A 183 21.06 -3.67 -1.72
C ASN A 183 21.41 -4.98 -2.42
N ASN A 184 21.79 -6.02 -1.67
CA ASN A 184 22.35 -7.24 -2.25
C ASN A 184 21.35 -8.40 -2.31
N ASN A 185 20.33 -8.39 -1.47
CA ASN A 185 19.27 -9.41 -1.39
C ASN A 185 17.96 -8.80 -0.87
N PRO A 186 17.34 -7.85 -1.59
CA PRO A 186 16.16 -7.15 -1.11
C PRO A 186 14.91 -8.03 -1.04
N THR A 187 14.87 -9.11 -1.85
CA THR A 187 13.72 -10.01 -1.97
C THR A 187 14.22 -11.47 -1.92
N PRO A 188 14.73 -11.93 -0.75
CA PRO A 188 15.13 -13.32 -0.60
C PRO A 188 13.93 -14.25 -0.79
N ASP A 189 14.16 -15.45 -1.30
CA ASP A 189 13.18 -16.54 -1.24
C ASP A 189 12.88 -16.86 0.22
N MET A 190 11.62 -16.75 0.61
CA MET A 190 11.20 -16.85 2.02
C MET A 190 9.75 -17.24 2.19
N GLU A 191 9.42 -17.77 3.35
CA GLU A 191 8.03 -17.99 3.77
C GLU A 191 7.41 -16.69 4.33
N PRO A 192 6.08 -16.50 4.17
CA PRO A 192 5.36 -15.41 4.82
C PRO A 192 5.50 -15.46 6.34
N PHE A 193 5.56 -14.31 6.98
CA PHE A 193 5.66 -14.22 8.44
C PHE A 193 4.59 -13.29 9.02
N GLU A 194 4.10 -13.65 10.23
CA GLU A 194 3.06 -12.87 10.91
C GLU A 194 3.61 -11.54 11.41
N ILE A 195 2.88 -10.45 11.13
CA ILE A 195 3.20 -9.09 11.58
C ILE A 195 2.14 -8.49 12.49
N TYR A 196 0.92 -9.04 12.45
CA TYR A 196 -0.20 -8.56 13.26
C TYR A 196 -1.23 -9.65 13.45
N ARG A 197 -1.87 -9.64 14.62
CA ARG A 197 -3.03 -10.49 14.92
C ARG A 197 -3.94 -9.82 15.92
N ASP A 198 -5.23 -9.93 15.70
CA ASP A 198 -6.27 -9.68 16.70
C ASP A 198 -7.37 -10.78 16.60
N GLU A 199 -8.51 -10.53 17.21
CA GLU A 199 -9.63 -11.48 17.21
C GLU A 199 -10.33 -11.65 15.85
N LEU A 200 -10.11 -10.74 14.90
CA LEU A 200 -10.78 -10.71 13.61
C LEU A 200 -9.87 -11.17 12.46
N VAL A 201 -8.58 -10.82 12.52
CA VAL A 201 -7.64 -11.06 11.43
C VAL A 201 -6.28 -11.57 11.92
N THR A 202 -5.63 -12.33 11.06
CA THR A 202 -4.19 -12.55 11.08
C THR A 202 -3.61 -11.89 9.84
N VAL A 203 -2.56 -11.06 10.01
CA VAL A 203 -1.87 -10.44 8.89
C VAL A 203 -0.46 -10.98 8.77
N THR A 204 -0.16 -11.55 7.61
CA THR A 204 1.19 -12.00 7.24
C THR A 204 1.77 -11.09 6.17
N ALA A 205 3.09 -10.96 6.18
CA ALA A 205 3.87 -10.19 5.22
C ALA A 205 4.88 -11.06 4.51
N ILE A 206 5.26 -10.66 3.30
CA ILE A 206 6.40 -11.18 2.57
C ILE A 206 7.13 -10.04 1.88
N LEU A 207 8.42 -10.16 1.67
CA LEU A 207 9.19 -9.21 0.87
C LEU A 207 8.89 -9.37 -0.61
N VAL A 208 8.73 -8.25 -1.32
CA VAL A 208 8.45 -8.20 -2.76
C VAL A 208 9.49 -7.38 -3.51
N GLU A 209 9.57 -7.57 -4.83
CA GLU A 209 10.61 -7.00 -5.69
C GLU A 209 10.23 -5.60 -6.17
N HIS A 210 10.77 -4.55 -5.52
CA HIS A 210 10.49 -3.16 -5.90
C HIS A 210 11.76 -2.28 -5.89
N PRO A 211 12.82 -2.65 -6.64
CA PRO A 211 14.08 -1.90 -6.60
C PRO A 211 13.94 -0.48 -7.18
N PRO A 212 14.60 0.55 -6.61
CA PRO A 212 15.60 0.44 -5.53
C PRO A 212 15.01 0.48 -4.12
N VAL A 213 13.69 0.47 -3.95
CA VAL A 213 13.05 0.50 -2.64
C VAL A 213 13.24 -0.83 -1.92
N ALA A 214 13.67 -0.76 -0.67
CA ALA A 214 13.77 -1.89 0.23
C ALA A 214 13.74 -1.41 1.69
N PRO A 215 13.02 -2.10 2.57
CA PRO A 215 12.15 -3.22 2.25
C PRO A 215 10.83 -2.77 1.60
N ALA A 216 10.27 -3.61 0.77
CA ALA A 216 8.91 -3.51 0.23
C ALA A 216 8.16 -4.80 0.56
N PHE A 217 6.88 -4.69 0.94
CA PHE A 217 6.08 -5.81 1.43
C PHE A 217 4.77 -5.94 0.66
N ALA A 218 4.33 -7.19 0.49
CA ALA A 218 2.94 -7.54 0.27
C ALA A 218 2.33 -8.05 1.59
N PHE A 219 1.01 -7.91 1.73
CA PHE A 219 0.28 -8.33 2.93
C PHE A 219 -0.85 -9.28 2.58
N ARG A 220 -1.08 -10.27 3.45
CA ARG A 220 -2.23 -11.14 3.40
C ARG A 220 -3.00 -11.05 4.71
N PHE A 221 -4.31 -10.85 4.60
CA PHE A 221 -5.27 -10.84 5.71
C PHE A 221 -6.08 -12.12 5.64
N ASP A 222 -5.95 -12.96 6.65
CA ASP A 222 -6.76 -14.15 6.83
C ASP A 222 -7.81 -13.89 7.92
N THR A 223 -9.08 -14.16 7.60
CA THR A 223 -10.23 -14.04 8.49
C THR A 223 -10.93 -15.39 8.64
N ALA A 224 -11.87 -15.50 9.54
CA ALA A 224 -12.70 -16.72 9.67
C ALA A 224 -13.50 -17.04 8.38
N GLU A 225 -13.82 -16.03 7.57
CA GLU A 225 -14.70 -16.16 6.42
C GLU A 225 -14.01 -16.12 5.06
N GLY A 226 -12.76 -15.68 4.98
CA GLY A 226 -12.02 -15.56 3.73
C GLY A 226 -10.67 -14.87 3.88
N SER A 227 -9.98 -14.71 2.77
CA SER A 227 -8.64 -14.09 2.73
C SER A 227 -8.51 -13.08 1.61
N VAL A 228 -7.78 -12.00 1.87
CA VAL A 228 -7.38 -11.02 0.87
C VAL A 228 -5.88 -10.79 0.90
N THR A 229 -5.25 -10.78 -0.27
CA THR A 229 -3.83 -10.47 -0.45
C THR A 229 -3.69 -9.18 -1.23
N ILE A 230 -2.78 -8.30 -0.80
CA ILE A 230 -2.52 -6.99 -1.40
C ILE A 230 -1.03 -6.91 -1.71
N SER A 231 -0.69 -6.69 -2.99
CA SER A 231 0.69 -6.80 -3.47
C SER A 231 1.62 -5.67 -2.98
N GLY A 232 1.09 -4.46 -2.72
CA GLY A 232 1.92 -3.26 -2.79
C GLY A 232 2.51 -3.12 -4.21
N ASP A 233 3.56 -2.33 -4.36
CA ASP A 233 4.28 -2.22 -5.62
C ASP A 233 5.33 -3.32 -5.74
N THR A 234 5.34 -4.00 -6.87
CA THR A 234 6.28 -5.11 -7.10
C THR A 234 6.46 -5.44 -8.57
N ALA A 235 7.67 -5.79 -8.96
CA ALA A 235 7.87 -6.58 -10.15
C ALA A 235 7.39 -8.03 -9.91
N TYR A 236 7.31 -8.84 -10.96
CA TYR A 236 6.96 -10.26 -10.83
C TYR A 236 7.93 -10.97 -9.88
N THR A 237 7.41 -11.68 -8.88
CA THR A 237 8.22 -12.45 -7.92
C THR A 237 7.49 -13.67 -7.40
N GLU A 238 8.22 -14.77 -7.19
CA GLU A 238 7.71 -16.03 -6.62
C GLU A 238 7.19 -15.83 -5.18
N ASN A 239 7.77 -14.92 -4.43
CA ASN A 239 7.29 -14.55 -3.10
C ASN A 239 5.82 -14.11 -3.13
N MET A 240 5.43 -13.36 -4.17
CA MET A 240 4.04 -12.91 -4.31
C MET A 240 3.10 -14.10 -4.59
N ILE A 241 3.53 -15.08 -5.41
CA ILE A 241 2.78 -16.33 -5.65
C ILE A 241 2.61 -17.09 -4.34
N THR A 242 3.68 -17.21 -3.56
CA THR A 242 3.69 -17.89 -2.25
C THR A 242 2.69 -17.25 -1.27
N LEU A 243 2.73 -15.92 -1.13
CA LEU A 243 1.81 -15.21 -0.23
C LEU A 243 0.34 -15.31 -0.68
N ALA A 244 0.11 -15.18 -1.99
CA ALA A 244 -1.23 -15.16 -2.56
C ALA A 244 -1.83 -16.57 -2.74
N HIS A 245 -1.10 -17.64 -2.41
CA HIS A 245 -1.56 -18.99 -2.65
C HIS A 245 -2.96 -19.25 -2.09
N GLY A 246 -3.90 -19.59 -2.99
CA GLY A 246 -5.30 -19.90 -2.66
C GLY A 246 -6.10 -18.77 -2.03
N THR A 247 -5.66 -17.52 -2.17
CA THR A 247 -6.38 -16.34 -1.64
C THR A 247 -7.77 -16.21 -2.28
N ASP A 248 -8.75 -15.74 -1.52
CA ASP A 248 -10.10 -15.52 -2.03
C ASP A 248 -10.18 -14.24 -2.90
N LEU A 249 -9.35 -13.23 -2.58
CA LEU A 249 -9.19 -12.02 -3.37
C LEU A 249 -7.70 -11.60 -3.40
N LEU A 250 -7.18 -11.37 -4.59
CA LEU A 250 -5.88 -10.75 -4.81
C LEU A 250 -6.08 -9.34 -5.37
N LEU A 251 -5.62 -8.32 -4.63
CA LEU A 251 -5.42 -6.98 -5.17
C LEU A 251 -3.97 -6.88 -5.63
N HIS A 252 -3.76 -6.66 -6.92
CA HIS A 252 -2.41 -6.57 -7.48
C HIS A 252 -2.21 -5.26 -8.23
N GLU A 253 -1.04 -4.64 -8.08
CA GLU A 253 -0.65 -3.49 -8.87
C GLU A 253 -0.59 -3.82 -10.36
N ALA A 254 -0.73 -2.82 -11.21
CA ALA A 254 -0.50 -2.97 -12.64
C ALA A 254 -0.04 -1.67 -13.29
N ILE A 255 0.96 -1.79 -14.18
CA ILE A 255 1.43 -0.70 -15.01
C ILE A 255 1.23 -1.02 -16.49
N ASP A 256 0.82 0.01 -17.25
CA ASP A 256 0.77 -0.03 -18.70
C ASP A 256 2.14 0.33 -19.29
N PHE A 257 2.88 -0.67 -19.75
CA PHE A 257 4.20 -0.45 -20.36
C PHE A 257 4.14 0.22 -21.73
N ASP A 258 3.04 0.14 -22.46
CA ASP A 258 2.87 0.88 -23.72
C ASP A 258 2.78 2.40 -23.43
N TRP A 259 2.09 2.76 -22.35
CA TRP A 259 2.11 4.14 -21.87
C TRP A 259 3.53 4.57 -21.43
N VAL A 260 4.29 3.73 -20.73
CA VAL A 260 5.68 4.01 -20.35
C VAL A 260 6.52 4.27 -21.59
N GLU A 261 6.43 3.42 -22.62
CA GLU A 261 7.13 3.65 -23.89
C GLU A 261 6.74 4.98 -24.52
N SER A 262 5.45 5.30 -24.56
CA SER A 262 4.97 6.57 -25.12
C SER A 262 5.48 7.79 -24.33
N LEU A 263 5.59 7.67 -23.00
CA LEU A 263 6.05 8.75 -22.13
C LEU A 263 7.51 9.12 -22.38
N TYR A 264 8.33 8.14 -22.79
CA TYR A 264 9.77 8.30 -22.97
C TYR A 264 10.24 8.21 -24.43
N ALA A 265 9.33 8.08 -25.42
CA ALA A 265 9.65 7.87 -26.83
C ALA A 265 10.65 8.88 -27.41
N ASP A 266 10.47 10.16 -27.10
CA ASP A 266 11.30 11.25 -27.61
C ASP A 266 12.37 11.76 -26.61
N LYS A 267 12.52 11.06 -25.47
CA LYS A 267 13.43 11.48 -24.39
C LYS A 267 14.74 10.70 -24.45
N THR A 268 15.84 11.41 -24.63
CA THR A 268 17.17 10.82 -24.80
C THR A 268 18.14 11.13 -23.67
N ASP A 269 17.75 11.95 -22.71
CA ASP A 269 18.57 12.28 -21.55
C ASP A 269 18.66 11.12 -20.56
N ASP A 270 19.72 11.08 -19.77
CA ASP A 270 19.99 9.97 -18.85
C ASP A 270 18.97 9.88 -17.69
N GLY A 271 18.39 11.01 -17.24
CA GLY A 271 17.35 11.03 -16.24
C GLY A 271 16.07 10.34 -16.72
N SER A 272 15.63 10.65 -17.93
CA SER A 272 14.47 10.00 -18.56
C SER A 272 14.69 8.51 -18.79
N ARG A 273 15.89 8.10 -19.23
CA ARG A 273 16.25 6.69 -19.37
C ARG A 273 16.27 5.97 -18.03
N ALA A 274 16.82 6.58 -16.98
CA ALA A 274 16.82 6.02 -15.64
C ALA A 274 15.39 5.83 -15.09
N ALA A 275 14.50 6.80 -15.32
CA ALA A 275 13.10 6.72 -14.93
C ALA A 275 12.35 5.60 -15.69
N ARG A 276 12.59 5.47 -17.01
CA ARG A 276 12.04 4.36 -17.81
C ARG A 276 12.51 3.00 -17.29
N ASP A 277 13.83 2.84 -17.06
CA ASP A 277 14.40 1.61 -16.52
C ASP A 277 13.81 1.28 -15.13
N HIS A 278 13.50 2.31 -14.31
CA HIS A 278 12.83 2.13 -13.02
C HIS A 278 11.45 1.50 -13.18
N HIS A 279 10.60 1.99 -14.07
CA HIS A 279 9.27 1.41 -14.27
C HIS A 279 9.35 -0.09 -14.62
N TYR A 280 10.24 -0.49 -15.51
CA TYR A 280 10.37 -1.88 -15.93
C TYR A 280 10.88 -2.83 -14.85
N LYS A 281 11.79 -2.38 -13.98
CA LYS A 281 12.37 -3.24 -12.95
C LYS A 281 11.59 -3.30 -11.66
N SER A 282 10.60 -2.41 -11.50
CA SER A 282 9.95 -2.17 -10.21
C SER A 282 8.46 -2.47 -10.19
N HIS A 283 7.86 -2.71 -11.36
CA HIS A 283 6.42 -2.89 -11.50
C HIS A 283 6.05 -4.08 -12.37
N THR A 284 4.78 -4.49 -12.28
CA THR A 284 4.22 -5.65 -12.97
C THR A 284 3.29 -5.21 -14.09
N SER A 285 3.42 -5.79 -15.30
CA SER A 285 2.45 -5.60 -16.38
C SER A 285 1.10 -6.24 -16.05
N VAL A 286 0.03 -5.79 -16.71
CA VAL A 286 -1.32 -6.37 -16.59
C VAL A 286 -1.31 -7.88 -16.83
N ARG A 287 -0.59 -8.31 -17.89
CA ARG A 287 -0.42 -9.72 -18.25
C ARG A 287 0.29 -10.54 -17.19
N GLU A 288 1.36 -10.01 -16.60
CA GLU A 288 2.11 -10.69 -15.54
C GLU A 288 1.32 -10.77 -14.24
N ALA A 289 0.57 -9.72 -13.86
CA ALA A 289 -0.32 -9.74 -12.72
C ALA A 289 -1.39 -10.84 -12.85
N ALA A 290 -1.97 -10.99 -14.04
CA ALA A 290 -2.95 -12.04 -14.33
C ALA A 290 -2.33 -13.45 -14.26
N LYS A 291 -1.16 -13.67 -14.83
CA LYS A 291 -0.43 -14.95 -14.76
C LYS A 291 -0.02 -15.31 -13.33
N LEU A 292 0.40 -14.32 -12.55
CA LEU A 292 0.74 -14.49 -11.15
C LEU A 292 -0.49 -14.91 -10.34
N ALA A 293 -1.64 -14.26 -10.58
CA ALA A 293 -2.89 -14.62 -9.94
C ALA A 293 -3.33 -16.06 -10.25
N ASP A 294 -3.17 -16.48 -11.51
CA ASP A 294 -3.50 -17.85 -11.94
C ASP A 294 -2.53 -18.87 -11.30
N ALA A 295 -1.22 -18.59 -11.31
CA ALA A 295 -0.21 -19.43 -10.68
C ALA A 295 -0.40 -19.56 -9.16
N ALA A 296 -0.84 -18.49 -8.49
CA ALA A 296 -1.17 -18.51 -7.07
C ALA A 296 -2.49 -19.25 -6.76
N GLY A 297 -3.30 -19.55 -7.77
CA GLY A 297 -4.63 -20.12 -7.58
C GLY A 297 -5.60 -19.14 -6.88
N ALA A 298 -5.42 -17.84 -7.08
CA ALA A 298 -6.32 -16.83 -6.56
C ALA A 298 -7.72 -17.00 -7.17
N LYS A 299 -8.77 -16.80 -6.39
CA LYS A 299 -10.15 -16.98 -6.90
C LYS A 299 -10.67 -15.74 -7.61
N HIS A 300 -10.22 -14.58 -7.18
CA HIS A 300 -10.60 -13.29 -7.72
C HIS A 300 -9.35 -12.41 -7.80
N LEU A 301 -9.09 -11.84 -8.98
CA LEU A 301 -8.08 -10.80 -9.21
C LEU A 301 -8.77 -9.45 -9.33
N ALA A 302 -8.33 -8.47 -8.55
CA ALA A 302 -8.68 -7.07 -8.72
C ALA A 302 -7.40 -6.27 -8.96
N LEU A 303 -7.33 -5.49 -10.04
CA LEU A 303 -6.18 -4.62 -10.28
C LEU A 303 -6.36 -3.31 -9.53
N HIS A 304 -5.32 -2.88 -8.83
CA HIS A 304 -5.26 -1.58 -8.17
C HIS A 304 -3.89 -0.93 -8.40
N HIS A 305 -3.61 0.22 -7.78
CA HIS A 305 -2.37 0.96 -8.04
C HIS A 305 -2.09 1.08 -9.55
N LEU A 306 -3.11 1.56 -10.28
CA LEU A 306 -3.09 1.59 -11.74
C LEU A 306 -2.22 2.73 -12.26
N VAL A 307 -1.23 2.43 -13.09
CA VAL A 307 -0.33 3.41 -13.71
C VAL A 307 -0.40 3.27 -15.24
N PRO A 308 -0.87 4.29 -15.96
CA PRO A 308 -1.36 5.60 -15.49
C PRO A 308 -2.80 5.53 -14.96
N GLY A 309 -3.09 6.31 -13.92
CA GLY A 309 -4.42 6.33 -13.29
C GLY A 309 -5.55 6.79 -14.21
N HIS A 310 -5.24 7.43 -15.34
CA HIS A 310 -6.20 7.88 -16.34
C HIS A 310 -6.36 6.94 -17.55
N ALA A 311 -5.69 5.78 -17.56
CA ALA A 311 -5.81 4.85 -18.67
C ALA A 311 -7.26 4.37 -18.84
N PRO A 312 -7.72 4.17 -20.09
CA PRO A 312 -9.05 3.63 -20.33
C PRO A 312 -9.15 2.19 -19.83
N ALA A 313 -10.37 1.77 -19.46
CA ALA A 313 -10.60 0.44 -18.90
C ALA A 313 -10.11 -0.69 -19.83
N SER A 314 -10.10 -0.49 -21.14
CA SER A 314 -9.63 -1.48 -22.13
C SER A 314 -8.19 -1.92 -21.92
N VAL A 315 -7.32 -1.06 -21.38
CA VAL A 315 -5.92 -1.40 -21.07
C VAL A 315 -5.87 -2.52 -20.03
N TRP A 316 -6.70 -2.41 -19.01
CA TRP A 316 -6.70 -3.33 -17.87
C TRP A 316 -7.41 -4.65 -18.16
N LEU A 317 -8.31 -4.66 -19.16
CA LEU A 317 -9.08 -5.87 -19.54
C LEU A 317 -8.20 -6.96 -20.20
N GLU A 318 -6.96 -6.66 -20.60
CA GLU A 318 -6.01 -7.68 -21.07
C GLU A 318 -5.83 -8.82 -20.04
N ALA A 319 -6.02 -8.53 -18.75
CA ALA A 319 -5.92 -9.55 -17.71
C ALA A 319 -6.89 -10.73 -17.91
N GLU A 320 -8.09 -10.51 -18.50
CA GLU A 320 -9.08 -11.54 -18.73
C GLU A 320 -8.60 -12.65 -19.68
N GLU A 321 -7.63 -12.35 -20.54
CA GLU A 321 -7.03 -13.34 -21.44
C GLU A 321 -6.07 -14.30 -20.74
N HIS A 322 -5.62 -13.97 -19.55
CA HIS A 322 -4.53 -14.65 -18.83
C HIS A 322 -4.89 -15.12 -17.42
N PHE A 323 -6.11 -14.85 -16.97
CA PHE A 323 -6.60 -15.26 -15.66
C PHE A 323 -7.96 -15.96 -15.81
N THR A 324 -8.09 -17.15 -15.23
CA THR A 324 -9.30 -17.98 -15.36
C THR A 324 -10.33 -17.74 -14.27
N GLY A 325 -9.96 -17.04 -13.18
CA GLY A 325 -10.83 -16.69 -12.06
C GLY A 325 -11.71 -15.46 -12.34
N LYS A 326 -12.36 -14.98 -11.28
CA LYS A 326 -13.11 -13.72 -11.37
C LYS A 326 -12.15 -12.54 -11.47
N PHE A 327 -12.41 -11.62 -12.41
CA PHE A 327 -11.60 -10.42 -12.63
C PHE A 327 -12.39 -9.13 -12.39
N THR A 328 -11.74 -8.10 -11.86
CA THR A 328 -12.32 -6.76 -11.64
C THR A 328 -11.27 -5.67 -11.76
N VAL A 329 -11.65 -4.56 -12.37
CA VAL A 329 -10.89 -3.30 -12.34
C VAL A 329 -11.70 -2.30 -11.52
N PRO A 330 -11.45 -2.16 -10.23
CA PRO A 330 -12.25 -1.31 -9.36
C PRO A 330 -11.98 0.17 -9.60
N ASN A 331 -12.99 0.98 -9.30
CA ASN A 331 -12.86 2.41 -9.12
C ASN A 331 -12.68 2.74 -7.64
N ASP A 332 -12.38 4.00 -7.35
CA ASP A 332 -12.39 4.49 -5.97
C ASP A 332 -13.79 4.30 -5.36
N LEU A 333 -13.82 3.88 -4.09
CA LEU A 333 -15.01 3.59 -3.29
C LEU A 333 -15.79 2.33 -3.70
N ASP A 334 -15.27 1.51 -4.60
CA ASP A 334 -15.87 0.21 -4.88
C ASP A 334 -15.71 -0.74 -3.68
N VAL A 335 -16.77 -1.55 -3.47
CA VAL A 335 -16.84 -2.56 -2.41
C VAL A 335 -16.69 -3.95 -3.03
N ILE A 336 -15.64 -4.70 -2.66
CA ILE A 336 -15.36 -6.01 -3.21
C ILE A 336 -15.36 -7.06 -2.07
N PRO A 337 -16.34 -7.96 -2.02
CA PRO A 337 -16.39 -9.02 -1.01
C PRO A 337 -15.31 -10.08 -1.29
N PHE A 338 -14.70 -10.60 -0.21
CA PHE A 338 -13.77 -11.73 -0.27
C PHE A 338 -14.16 -12.91 0.63
N ALA A 339 -15.41 -12.94 1.11
CA ALA A 339 -15.92 -14.08 1.84
C ALA A 339 -16.02 -15.32 0.94
N ARG A 340 -15.59 -16.49 1.46
CA ARG A 340 -15.74 -17.78 0.78
C ARG A 340 -17.21 -18.03 0.46
N GLN A 341 -17.47 -18.38 -0.79
CA GLN A 341 -18.79 -18.89 -1.15
C GLN A 341 -18.98 -20.24 -0.47
N ARG A 342 -20.05 -20.38 0.33
CA ARG A 342 -20.44 -21.66 0.96
C ARG A 342 -21.03 -22.58 -0.07
#